data_9d5079ba8326472a3ca68cf003656630
#
_entry.id   9d5079ba8326472a3ca68cf003656630
#
_cell.length_a   1.000
_cell.length_b   1.000
_cell.length_c   1.000
_cell.angle_alpha   90.00
_cell.angle_beta   90.00
_cell.angle_gamma   90.00
#
_symmetry.space_group_name_H-M   'P 1'
#
loop_
_entity.id
_entity.type
_entity.pdbx_description
1 polymer ?
#
loop_
_entity_poly.entity_id
_entity_poly.type
_entity_poly.pdbx_seq_one_letter_code
_entity_poly.pdbx_strand_id
1 'polypeptide(L)'
;MSAPHDIPTAAELVEAVREFIEGDVMAATEGRVRFHARVAAKVLAQVERELALGAGQEAAHADRLAALGVADEAELAAAIRSGALDDRYDEVAAAVRATVADKLTVANPTYSD
;
A
#
# COMPACT_ATOMS: atom_id res chain seq x y z
N MET A 1 0.42 19.44 -2.39
CA MET A 1 0.04 20.55 -1.52
C MET A 1 -0.44 20.04 -0.18
N SER A 2 0.00 20.63 0.86
CA SER A 2 -0.23 20.09 2.19
C SER A 2 -1.31 20.80 3.00
N ALA A 3 -2.04 21.73 2.40
CA ALA A 3 -3.15 22.35 3.13
C ALA A 3 -4.25 21.32 3.35
N PRO A 4 -4.86 21.25 4.52
CA PRO A 4 -4.60 22.12 5.66
C PRO A 4 -3.43 21.66 6.54
N HIS A 5 -2.56 20.83 6.02
CA HIS A 5 -1.46 20.26 6.79
C HIS A 5 -0.22 21.14 6.75
N ASP A 6 0.51 21.14 7.85
CA ASP A 6 1.74 21.89 7.97
C ASP A 6 2.89 21.23 7.20
N ILE A 7 3.93 22.00 6.95
CA ILE A 7 5.21 21.54 6.44
C ILE A 7 6.13 21.36 7.65
N PRO A 8 6.81 20.21 7.80
CA PRO A 8 6.89 19.10 6.85
C PRO A 8 5.63 18.25 6.84
N THR A 9 5.39 17.57 5.73
CA THR A 9 4.28 16.65 5.58
C THR A 9 4.52 15.35 6.37
N ALA A 10 3.47 14.55 6.53
CA ALA A 10 3.61 13.24 7.17
C ALA A 10 4.65 12.37 6.47
N ALA A 11 4.65 12.37 5.14
CA ALA A 11 5.63 11.59 4.38
C ALA A 11 7.06 12.07 4.64
N GLU A 12 7.25 13.38 4.71
CA GLU A 12 8.57 13.95 5.00
C GLU A 12 9.05 13.62 6.40
N LEU A 13 8.13 13.60 7.37
CA LEU A 13 8.47 13.24 8.75
C LEU A 13 8.87 11.77 8.85
N VAL A 14 8.15 10.89 8.19
CA VAL A 14 8.48 9.45 8.18
C VAL A 14 9.84 9.23 7.50
N GLU A 15 10.08 9.91 6.38
CA GLU A 15 11.36 9.83 5.69
C GLU A 15 12.52 10.25 6.58
N ALA A 16 12.35 11.34 7.33
CA ALA A 16 13.41 11.83 8.23
C ALA A 16 13.74 10.78 9.31
N VAL A 17 12.72 10.14 9.88
CA VAL A 17 12.94 9.10 10.89
C VAL A 17 13.63 7.90 10.26
N ARG A 18 13.19 7.47 9.07
CA ARG A 18 13.81 6.34 8.39
C ARG A 18 15.29 6.62 8.10
N GLU A 19 15.60 7.82 7.62
CA GLU A 19 16.99 8.19 7.31
C GLU A 19 17.86 8.20 8.54
N PHE A 20 17.32 8.68 9.67
CA PHE A 20 18.05 8.64 10.94
C PHE A 20 18.37 7.20 11.35
N ILE A 21 17.41 6.31 11.22
CA ILE A 21 17.60 4.90 11.58
C ILE A 21 18.62 4.24 10.65
N GLU A 22 18.50 4.45 9.34
CA GLU A 22 19.41 3.85 8.36
C GLU A 22 20.83 4.37 8.48
N GLY A 23 20.97 5.63 8.83
CA GLY A 23 22.28 6.26 8.96
C GLY A 23 22.84 6.12 10.37
N ASP A 24 22.35 6.96 11.27
CA ASP A 24 22.95 7.11 12.61
C ASP A 24 22.76 5.88 13.49
N VAL A 25 21.54 5.35 13.53
CA VAL A 25 21.24 4.22 14.43
C VAL A 25 21.96 2.96 13.97
N MET A 26 21.89 2.65 12.70
CA MET A 26 22.53 1.44 12.19
C MET A 26 24.06 1.53 12.28
N ALA A 27 24.63 2.71 12.10
CA ALA A 27 26.07 2.91 12.24
C ALA A 27 26.56 2.78 13.70
N ALA A 28 25.69 3.13 14.65
CA ALA A 28 26.05 3.14 16.08
C ALA A 28 25.69 1.85 16.79
N THR A 29 25.13 0.86 16.12
CA THR A 29 24.64 -0.36 16.75
C THR A 29 25.15 -1.58 16.00
N GLU A 30 25.03 -2.75 16.65
CA GLU A 30 25.39 -4.03 16.06
C GLU A 30 24.52 -5.14 16.62
N GLY A 31 24.60 -6.33 16.03
CA GLY A 31 23.85 -7.48 16.52
C GLY A 31 22.35 -7.27 16.43
N ARG A 32 21.66 -7.64 17.52
CA ARG A 32 20.20 -7.62 17.57
C ARG A 32 19.61 -6.24 17.35
N VAL A 33 20.19 -5.22 17.96
CA VAL A 33 19.67 -3.85 17.83
C VAL A 33 19.79 -3.37 16.40
N ARG A 34 20.93 -3.61 15.76
CA ARG A 34 21.11 -3.23 14.36
C ARG A 34 20.15 -3.98 13.44
N PHE A 35 19.92 -5.26 13.72
CA PHE A 35 18.94 -6.04 12.94
C PHE A 35 17.55 -5.42 13.04
N HIS A 36 17.11 -5.08 14.26
CA HIS A 36 15.79 -4.48 14.46
C HIS A 36 15.70 -3.08 13.85
N ALA A 37 16.79 -2.34 13.87
CA ALA A 37 16.82 -1.03 13.20
C ALA A 37 16.60 -1.18 11.70
N ARG A 38 17.21 -2.20 11.07
CA ARG A 38 17.02 -2.46 9.66
C ARG A 38 15.55 -2.81 9.35
N VAL A 39 14.95 -3.64 10.20
CA VAL A 39 13.54 -4.01 10.05
C VAL A 39 12.66 -2.77 10.20
N ALA A 40 12.93 -1.93 11.20
CA ALA A 40 12.16 -0.70 11.41
C ALA A 40 12.26 0.23 10.20
N ALA A 41 13.45 0.37 9.62
CA ALA A 41 13.63 1.19 8.42
C ALA A 41 12.80 0.66 7.24
N LYS A 42 12.73 -0.65 7.07
CA LYS A 42 11.91 -1.25 6.01
C LYS A 42 10.43 -1.01 6.23
N VAL A 43 9.97 -1.08 7.47
CA VAL A 43 8.56 -0.80 7.82
C VAL A 43 8.25 0.66 7.50
N LEU A 44 9.14 1.59 7.86
CA LEU A 44 8.94 3.00 7.57
C LEU A 44 8.94 3.27 6.06
N ALA A 45 9.76 2.58 5.29
CA ALA A 45 9.74 2.70 3.84
C ALA A 45 8.39 2.26 3.27
N GLN A 46 7.79 1.21 3.82
CA GLN A 46 6.46 0.78 3.43
C GLN A 46 5.41 1.86 3.73
N VAL A 47 5.50 2.49 4.91
CA VAL A 47 4.59 3.58 5.28
C VAL A 47 4.74 4.75 4.31
N GLU A 48 5.97 5.09 3.93
CA GLU A 48 6.20 6.15 2.94
C GLU A 48 5.49 5.85 1.62
N ARG A 49 5.59 4.60 1.14
CA ARG A 49 4.91 4.20 -0.10
C ARG A 49 3.40 4.30 0.03
N GLU A 50 2.86 3.88 1.17
CA GLU A 50 1.43 3.98 1.42
C GLU A 50 0.95 5.43 1.41
N LEU A 51 1.72 6.32 2.05
CA LEU A 51 1.38 7.75 2.07
C LEU A 51 1.44 8.35 0.67
N ALA A 52 2.39 7.91 -0.15
CA ALA A 52 2.56 8.44 -1.51
C ALA A 52 1.50 7.90 -2.48
N LEU A 53 1.10 6.63 -2.33
CA LEU A 53 0.27 5.94 -3.32
C LEU A 53 -1.17 5.71 -2.88
N GLY A 54 -1.43 5.81 -1.56
CA GLY A 54 -2.69 5.35 -0.99
C GLY A 54 -3.93 6.00 -1.57
N ALA A 55 -3.93 7.32 -1.69
CA ALA A 55 -5.12 8.03 -2.19
C ALA A 55 -5.43 7.65 -3.64
N GLY A 56 -4.40 7.55 -4.48
CA GLY A 56 -4.60 7.15 -5.87
C GLY A 56 -5.06 5.70 -5.98
N GLN A 57 -4.52 4.82 -5.14
CA GLN A 57 -4.92 3.42 -5.13
C GLN A 57 -6.35 3.25 -4.62
N GLU A 58 -6.76 4.02 -3.60
CA GLU A 58 -8.14 4.00 -3.12
C GLU A 58 -9.12 4.42 -4.20
N ALA A 59 -8.80 5.50 -4.92
CA ALA A 59 -9.65 5.97 -6.00
C ALA A 59 -9.76 4.94 -7.12
N ALA A 60 -8.65 4.35 -7.53
CA ALA A 60 -8.63 3.33 -8.57
C ALA A 60 -9.42 2.09 -8.14
N HIS A 61 -9.28 1.68 -6.88
CA HIS A 61 -10.00 0.53 -6.34
C HIS A 61 -11.51 0.79 -6.34
N ALA A 62 -11.93 1.97 -5.88
CA ALA A 62 -13.34 2.35 -5.89
C ALA A 62 -13.90 2.35 -7.32
N ASP A 63 -13.14 2.83 -8.29
CA ASP A 63 -13.56 2.83 -9.69
C ASP A 63 -13.74 1.41 -10.22
N ARG A 64 -12.84 0.50 -9.87
CA ARG A 64 -12.94 -0.91 -10.28
C ARG A 64 -14.18 -1.58 -9.69
N LEU A 65 -14.46 -1.32 -8.42
CA LEU A 65 -15.65 -1.86 -7.77
C LEU A 65 -16.91 -1.31 -8.39
N ALA A 66 -16.96 0.00 -8.65
CA ALA A 66 -18.11 0.63 -9.30
C ALA A 66 -18.36 0.06 -10.69
N ALA A 67 -17.30 -0.21 -11.45
CA ALA A 67 -17.42 -0.80 -12.77
C ALA A 67 -18.03 -2.21 -12.72
N LEU A 68 -17.85 -2.92 -11.63
CA LEU A 68 -18.46 -4.24 -11.41
C LEU A 68 -19.83 -4.16 -10.75
N GLY A 69 -20.28 -2.94 -10.41
CA GLY A 69 -21.62 -2.74 -9.84
C GLY A 69 -21.68 -3.04 -8.34
N VAL A 70 -20.57 -3.03 -7.64
CA VAL A 70 -20.53 -3.29 -6.20
C VAL A 70 -19.94 -2.09 -5.48
N ALA A 71 -20.27 -1.94 -4.19
CA ALA A 71 -19.85 -0.79 -3.40
C ALA A 71 -18.54 -1.04 -2.67
N ASP A 72 -18.26 -2.28 -2.27
CA ASP A 72 -17.07 -2.61 -1.49
C ASP A 72 -16.65 -4.06 -1.73
N GLU A 73 -15.56 -4.45 -1.09
CA GLU A 73 -15.01 -5.81 -1.27
C GLU A 73 -15.94 -6.89 -0.74
N ALA A 74 -16.69 -6.59 0.31
CA ALA A 74 -17.64 -7.57 0.87
C ALA A 74 -18.76 -7.86 -0.13
N GLU A 75 -19.28 -6.82 -0.80
CA GLU A 75 -20.28 -7.00 -1.85
C GLU A 75 -19.71 -7.76 -3.05
N LEU A 76 -18.46 -7.47 -3.41
CA LEU A 76 -17.79 -8.19 -4.48
C LEU A 76 -17.69 -9.68 -4.15
N ALA A 77 -17.25 -10.01 -2.95
CA ALA A 77 -17.14 -11.40 -2.52
C ALA A 77 -18.49 -12.10 -2.54
N ALA A 78 -19.54 -11.42 -2.09
CA ALA A 78 -20.89 -11.98 -2.10
C ALA A 78 -21.38 -12.21 -3.53
N ALA A 79 -21.12 -11.27 -4.43
CA ALA A 79 -21.53 -11.39 -5.82
C ALA A 79 -20.79 -12.55 -6.52
N ILE A 80 -19.53 -12.74 -6.21
CA ILE A 80 -18.77 -13.87 -6.76
C ILE A 80 -19.36 -15.19 -6.26
N ARG A 81 -19.61 -15.30 -4.96
CA ARG A 81 -20.15 -16.53 -4.37
C ARG A 81 -21.54 -16.88 -4.89
N SER A 82 -22.35 -15.86 -5.17
CA SER A 82 -23.72 -16.09 -5.63
C SER A 82 -23.80 -16.38 -7.14
N GLY A 83 -22.71 -16.20 -7.86
CA GLY A 83 -22.70 -16.38 -9.32
C GLY A 83 -23.18 -15.17 -10.09
N ALA A 84 -23.48 -14.05 -9.41
CA ALA A 84 -24.00 -12.85 -10.06
C ALA A 84 -23.04 -12.25 -11.10
N LEU A 85 -21.73 -12.51 -10.96
CA LEU A 85 -20.70 -12.00 -11.83
C LEU A 85 -20.09 -13.07 -12.74
N ASP A 86 -20.67 -14.25 -12.81
CA ASP A 86 -20.10 -15.36 -13.60
C ASP A 86 -19.94 -14.99 -15.08
N ASP A 87 -20.86 -14.20 -15.64
CA ASP A 87 -20.79 -13.74 -17.02
C ASP A 87 -19.65 -12.76 -17.27
N ARG A 88 -19.07 -12.24 -16.20
CA ARG A 88 -18.05 -11.19 -16.27
C ARG A 88 -16.74 -11.65 -15.64
N TYR A 89 -16.43 -12.92 -15.78
CA TYR A 89 -15.27 -13.52 -15.15
C TYR A 89 -13.98 -12.76 -15.46
N ASP A 90 -13.76 -12.42 -16.74
CA ASP A 90 -12.52 -11.77 -17.16
C ASP A 90 -12.39 -10.39 -16.52
N GLU A 91 -13.49 -9.64 -16.41
CA GLU A 91 -13.50 -8.33 -15.77
C GLU A 91 -13.19 -8.45 -14.26
N VAL A 92 -13.79 -9.43 -13.61
CA VAL A 92 -13.56 -9.66 -12.17
C VAL A 92 -12.10 -10.06 -11.94
N ALA A 93 -11.59 -10.98 -12.73
CA ALA A 93 -10.21 -11.43 -12.60
C ALA A 93 -9.22 -10.27 -12.81
N ALA A 94 -9.48 -9.42 -13.79
CA ALA A 94 -8.62 -8.26 -14.04
C ALA A 94 -8.66 -7.28 -12.87
N ALA A 95 -9.84 -7.03 -12.30
CA ALA A 95 -9.99 -6.12 -11.16
C ALA A 95 -9.27 -6.67 -9.92
N VAL A 96 -9.40 -7.97 -9.64
CA VAL A 96 -8.73 -8.59 -8.50
C VAL A 96 -7.21 -8.54 -8.68
N ARG A 97 -6.72 -8.86 -9.89
CA ARG A 97 -5.27 -8.77 -10.15
C ARG A 97 -4.74 -7.36 -9.97
N ALA A 98 -5.49 -6.34 -10.41
CA ALA A 98 -5.09 -4.94 -10.25
C ALA A 98 -5.03 -4.55 -8.77
N THR A 99 -6.01 -5.00 -7.98
CA THR A 99 -6.02 -4.75 -6.53
C THR A 99 -4.82 -5.39 -5.84
N VAL A 100 -4.50 -6.64 -6.18
CA VAL A 100 -3.34 -7.33 -5.63
C VAL A 100 -2.05 -6.62 -6.03
N ALA A 101 -1.94 -6.19 -7.29
CA ALA A 101 -0.76 -5.46 -7.75
C ALA A 101 -0.57 -4.16 -6.97
N ASP A 102 -1.64 -3.42 -6.70
CA ASP A 102 -1.58 -2.19 -5.91
C ASP A 102 -1.09 -2.47 -4.49
N LYS A 103 -1.64 -3.51 -3.86
CA LYS A 103 -1.22 -3.88 -2.51
C LYS A 103 0.26 -4.27 -2.46
N LEU A 104 0.73 -5.01 -3.45
CA LEU A 104 2.12 -5.43 -3.52
C LEU A 104 3.07 -4.25 -3.77
N THR A 105 2.64 -3.25 -4.53
CA THR A 105 3.45 -2.06 -4.76
C THR A 105 3.80 -1.37 -3.46
N VAL A 106 2.89 -1.36 -2.49
CA VAL A 106 3.14 -0.78 -1.17
C VAL A 106 3.90 -1.75 -0.27
N ALA A 107 3.40 -2.98 -0.14
CA ALA A 107 3.92 -3.92 0.85
C ALA A 107 5.23 -4.58 0.43
N ASN A 108 5.38 -4.90 -0.86
CA ASN A 108 6.58 -5.58 -1.35
C ASN A 108 6.77 -5.27 -2.84
N PRO A 109 7.34 -4.11 -3.17
CA PRO A 109 7.42 -3.65 -4.55
C PRO A 109 8.29 -4.53 -5.48
N THR A 110 9.13 -5.38 -4.92
CA THR A 110 9.98 -6.26 -5.74
C THR A 110 9.34 -7.60 -6.03
N TYR A 111 8.20 -7.91 -5.42
CA TYR A 111 7.57 -9.21 -5.55
C TYR A 111 7.06 -9.50 -6.96
N SER A 112 6.55 -8.48 -7.63
CA SER A 112 5.92 -8.65 -8.94
C SER A 112 6.92 -8.67 -10.11
N ASP A 113 8.17 -8.50 -9.84
CA ASP A 113 9.23 -8.57 -10.84
C ASP A 113 9.67 -10.01 -11.07
#